data_d301952ac36b5f924a330f3740af3850
#
_entry.id   d301952ac36b5f924a330f3740af3850
#
_cell.length_a   1.000
_cell.length_b   1.000
_cell.length_c   1.000
_cell.angle_alpha   90.00
_cell.angle_beta   90.00
_cell.angle_gamma   90.00
#
_symmetry.space_group_name_H-M   'P 1'
#
loop_
_entity.id
_entity.type
_entity.pdbx_description
1 polymer ?
#
loop_
_entity_poly.entity_id
_entity_poly.type
_entity_poly.pdbx_seq_one_letter_code
_entity_poly.pdbx_strand_id
1 'polypeptide(L)'
;MAKAKRTKSLEISQLVKKKVYERDGGCCVWCGKPGKPNAHFIARSQSGLGIEENILTLCWDCHMRYDQTTNRRKMRDYFKSYLKLKYPGWDEEKLVYNKWNVER
;
A
#
# COMPACT_ATOMS: atom_id res chain seq x y z
N MET A 1 0.45 -1.80 -26.40
CA MET A 1 1.24 -2.93 -25.95
C MET A 1 0.80 -3.40 -24.58
N ALA A 2 0.82 -4.71 -24.35
CA ALA A 2 0.47 -5.23 -23.05
C ALA A 2 1.58 -4.91 -22.04
N LYS A 3 1.19 -4.55 -20.82
CA LYS A 3 2.15 -4.30 -19.76
C LYS A 3 2.72 -5.64 -19.26
N ALA A 4 3.96 -5.62 -18.79
CA ALA A 4 4.55 -6.80 -18.16
C ALA A 4 3.71 -7.20 -16.93
N LYS A 5 3.67 -8.50 -16.62
CA LYS A 5 2.92 -9.00 -15.46
C LYS A 5 3.31 -8.27 -14.18
N ARG A 6 4.61 -8.02 -13.98
CA ARG A 6 5.08 -7.31 -12.81
C ARG A 6 4.46 -5.92 -12.72
N THR A 7 4.55 -5.13 -13.79
CA THR A 7 4.01 -3.78 -13.80
C THR A 7 2.51 -3.77 -13.49
N LYS A 8 1.76 -4.65 -14.14
CA LYS A 8 0.33 -4.74 -13.92
C LYS A 8 0.00 -5.11 -12.47
N SER A 9 0.76 -6.04 -11.88
CA SER A 9 0.54 -6.47 -10.50
C SER A 9 0.82 -5.38 -9.48
N LEU A 10 1.67 -4.40 -9.81
CA LEU A 10 2.02 -3.31 -8.91
C LEU A 10 1.04 -2.14 -9.00
N GLU A 11 0.24 -2.09 -10.06
CA GLU A 11 -0.75 -1.02 -10.22
C GLU A 11 -1.92 -1.19 -9.27
N ILE A 12 -2.49 -0.07 -8.84
CA ILE A 12 -3.64 -0.07 -7.96
C ILE A 12 -4.90 0.05 -8.82
N SER A 13 -5.71 -1.01 -8.86
CA SER A 13 -6.97 -0.98 -9.61
C SER A 13 -7.97 -0.03 -8.96
N GLN A 14 -8.99 0.39 -9.72
CA GLN A 14 -10.05 1.23 -9.16
C GLN A 14 -10.79 0.51 -8.04
N LEU A 15 -10.98 -0.79 -8.17
CA LEU A 15 -11.63 -1.58 -7.13
C LEU A 15 -10.83 -1.56 -5.82
N VAL A 16 -9.52 -1.73 -5.90
CA VAL A 16 -8.65 -1.68 -4.72
C VAL A 16 -8.67 -0.29 -4.10
N LYS A 17 -8.60 0.75 -4.93
CA LYS A 17 -8.67 2.14 -4.44
C LYS A 17 -9.96 2.37 -3.66
N LYS A 18 -11.07 1.90 -4.19
CA LYS A 18 -12.36 2.05 -3.52
C LYS A 18 -12.38 1.35 -2.17
N LYS A 19 -11.91 0.11 -2.14
CA LYS A 19 -11.88 -0.67 -0.89
C LYS A 19 -10.98 -0.01 0.17
N VAL A 20 -9.81 0.46 -0.25
CA VAL A 20 -8.87 1.12 0.65
C VAL A 20 -9.44 2.43 1.17
N TYR A 21 -10.02 3.23 0.29
CA TYR A 21 -10.62 4.50 0.67
C TYR A 21 -11.73 4.30 1.70
N GLU A 22 -12.61 3.33 1.46
CA GLU A 22 -13.71 3.03 2.39
C GLU A 22 -13.18 2.49 3.71
N ARG A 23 -12.19 1.60 3.66
CA ARG A 23 -11.57 1.05 4.88
C ARG A 23 -10.99 2.14 5.76
N ASP A 24 -10.35 3.13 5.14
CA ASP A 24 -9.65 4.21 5.85
C ASP A 24 -10.52 5.43 6.11
N GLY A 25 -11.80 5.38 5.71
CA GLY A 25 -12.73 6.48 5.92
C GLY A 25 -12.39 7.73 5.14
N GLY A 26 -11.67 7.60 4.03
CA GLY A 26 -11.28 8.72 3.19
C GLY A 26 -10.22 9.63 3.80
N CYS A 27 -9.63 9.22 4.93
CA CYS A 27 -8.68 10.03 5.68
C CYS A 27 -7.30 9.39 5.72
N CYS A 28 -6.30 10.24 5.80
CA CYS A 28 -4.91 9.80 5.95
C CYS A 28 -4.76 8.94 7.19
N VAL A 29 -4.20 7.76 7.02
CA VAL A 29 -4.00 6.80 8.12
C VAL A 29 -3.05 7.37 9.18
N TRP A 30 -2.14 8.26 8.78
CA TRP A 30 -1.16 8.83 9.70
C TRP A 30 -1.64 10.07 10.43
N CYS A 31 -2.17 11.06 9.71
CA CYS A 31 -2.51 12.35 10.32
C CYS A 31 -4.01 12.66 10.39
N GLY A 32 -4.84 11.87 9.76
CA GLY A 32 -6.30 12.05 9.81
C GLY A 32 -6.89 13.05 8.84
N LYS A 33 -6.06 13.77 8.10
CA LYS A 33 -6.57 14.71 7.08
C LYS A 33 -7.11 13.94 5.88
N PRO A 34 -7.95 14.56 5.04
CA PRO A 34 -8.40 13.90 3.82
C PRO A 34 -7.22 13.42 3.01
N GLY A 35 -7.31 12.21 2.46
CA GLY A 35 -6.22 11.60 1.71
C GLY A 35 -6.68 10.85 0.50
N LYS A 36 -5.75 10.17 -0.17
CA LYS A 36 -6.01 9.35 -1.36
C LYS A 36 -5.47 7.94 -1.18
N PRO A 37 -6.16 6.90 -1.71
CA PRO A 37 -5.78 5.51 -1.51
C PRO A 37 -4.74 5.06 -2.53
N ASN A 38 -3.59 5.71 -2.55
CA ASN A 38 -2.58 5.45 -3.56
C ASN A 38 -1.15 5.28 -3.00
N ALA A 39 -1.02 5.07 -1.71
CA ALA A 39 0.30 4.89 -1.10
C ALA A 39 0.60 3.42 -0.91
N HIS A 40 1.72 2.95 -1.45
CA HIS A 40 2.19 1.58 -1.27
C HIS A 40 2.95 1.46 0.06
N PHE A 41 2.58 0.49 0.90
CA PHE A 41 3.34 0.20 2.11
C PHE A 41 4.74 -0.30 1.74
N ILE A 42 4.81 -1.29 0.86
CA ILE A 42 6.07 -1.68 0.22
C ILE A 42 6.08 -1.03 -1.14
N ALA A 43 7.09 -0.22 -1.41
CA ALA A 43 7.17 0.63 -2.59
C ALA A 43 7.12 -0.17 -3.89
N ARG A 44 6.57 0.44 -4.94
CA ARG A 44 6.56 -0.17 -6.27
C ARG A 44 7.98 -0.49 -6.74
N SER A 45 8.95 0.36 -6.41
CA SER A 45 10.35 0.14 -6.75
C SER A 45 10.92 -1.14 -6.13
N GLN A 46 10.27 -1.62 -5.06
CA GLN A 46 10.63 -2.87 -4.40
C GLN A 46 9.63 -3.98 -4.70
N SER A 47 8.91 -3.85 -5.80
CA SER A 47 7.92 -4.81 -6.27
C SER A 47 6.68 -4.93 -5.38
N GLY A 48 6.36 -3.88 -4.64
CA GLY A 48 5.16 -3.85 -3.79
C GLY A 48 3.89 -3.94 -4.62
N LEU A 49 3.02 -4.90 -4.29
CA LEU A 49 1.80 -5.17 -5.03
C LEU A 49 0.73 -4.09 -4.82
N GLY A 50 -0.12 -3.92 -5.83
CA GLY A 50 -1.26 -3.00 -5.76
C GLY A 50 -2.51 -3.67 -5.17
N ILE A 51 -2.36 -4.37 -4.06
CA ILE A 51 -3.45 -5.06 -3.37
C ILE A 51 -3.83 -4.31 -2.10
N GLU A 52 -5.06 -4.47 -1.63
CA GLU A 52 -5.54 -3.70 -0.48
C GLU A 52 -4.68 -3.89 0.78
N GLU A 53 -4.05 -5.04 0.92
CA GLU A 53 -3.19 -5.32 2.07
C GLU A 53 -1.86 -4.56 2.03
N ASN A 54 -1.54 -3.92 0.90
CA ASN A 54 -0.32 -3.16 0.72
C ASN A 54 -0.57 -1.69 0.41
N ILE A 55 -1.83 -1.25 0.36
CA ILE A 55 -2.17 0.12 -0.04
C ILE A 55 -2.81 0.85 1.13
N LEU A 56 -2.45 2.13 1.27
CA LEU A 56 -2.92 3.00 2.35
C LEU A 56 -3.45 4.30 1.80
N THR A 57 -4.42 4.89 2.51
CA THR A 57 -4.87 6.24 2.23
C THR A 57 -3.95 7.20 2.98
N LEU A 58 -3.26 8.06 2.27
CA LEU A 58 -2.39 9.09 2.86
C LEU A 58 -2.67 10.43 2.20
N CYS A 59 -2.53 11.50 2.98
CA CYS A 59 -2.54 12.84 2.41
C CYS A 59 -1.21 13.07 1.67
N TRP A 60 -1.16 14.11 0.85
CA TRP A 60 0.03 14.40 0.05
C TRP A 60 1.30 14.51 0.92
N ASP A 61 1.22 15.29 2.00
CA ASP A 61 2.39 15.50 2.86
C ASP A 61 2.90 14.22 3.50
N CYS A 62 2.00 13.40 4.01
CA CYS A 62 2.39 12.15 4.65
C CYS A 62 2.90 11.14 3.64
N HIS A 63 2.32 11.12 2.43
CA HIS A 63 2.78 10.25 1.36
C HIS A 63 4.23 10.60 0.98
N MET A 64 4.52 11.90 0.84
CA MET A 64 5.87 12.35 0.53
C MET A 64 6.85 12.01 1.65
N ARG A 65 6.44 12.21 2.90
CA ARG A 65 7.29 11.85 4.04
C ARG A 65 7.64 10.37 4.05
N TYR A 66 6.64 9.55 3.82
CA TYR A 66 6.84 8.10 3.84
C TYR A 66 7.79 7.66 2.73
N ASP A 67 7.66 8.26 1.54
CA ASP A 67 8.48 7.88 0.39
C ASP A 67 9.91 8.42 0.43
N GLN A 68 10.12 9.57 1.07
CA GLN A 68 11.37 10.33 0.86
C GLN A 68 12.17 10.68 2.12
N THR A 69 11.72 10.35 3.31
CA THR A 69 12.40 10.84 4.50
C THR A 69 12.95 9.75 5.40
N THR A 70 13.86 10.16 6.29
CA THR A 70 14.45 9.29 7.31
C THR A 70 13.45 8.91 8.41
N ASN A 71 12.34 9.65 8.53
CA ASN A 71 11.30 9.34 9.51
C ASN A 71 10.37 8.20 9.06
N ARG A 72 10.65 7.65 7.90
CA ARG A 72 9.87 6.57 7.32
C ARG A 72 9.68 5.38 8.27
N ARG A 73 10.69 5.08 9.09
CA ARG A 73 10.65 3.92 9.97
C ARG A 73 9.46 3.96 10.94
N LYS A 74 9.23 5.10 11.59
CA LYS A 74 8.11 5.24 12.53
C LYS A 74 6.78 5.08 11.81
N MET A 75 6.66 5.71 10.65
CA MET A 75 5.45 5.59 9.84
C MET A 75 5.25 4.14 9.39
N ARG A 76 6.32 3.49 8.95
CA ARG A 76 6.26 2.11 8.49
C ARG A 76 5.78 1.17 9.59
N ASP A 77 6.32 1.32 10.79
CA ASP A 77 5.92 0.48 11.93
C ASP A 77 4.44 0.69 12.28
N TYR A 78 3.98 1.93 12.23
CA TYR A 78 2.58 2.25 12.48
C TYR A 78 1.69 1.64 11.41
N PHE A 79 2.05 1.80 10.14
CA PHE A 79 1.27 1.25 9.02
C PHE A 79 1.24 -0.28 9.06
N LYS A 80 2.35 -0.90 9.43
CA LYS A 80 2.42 -2.35 9.60
C LYS A 80 1.41 -2.83 10.65
N SER A 81 1.40 -2.17 11.79
CA SER A 81 0.46 -2.49 12.87
C SER A 81 -0.98 -2.29 12.41
N TYR A 82 -1.24 -1.19 11.70
CA TYR A 82 -2.58 -0.88 11.19
C TYR A 82 -3.07 -1.98 10.23
N LEU A 83 -2.22 -2.37 9.28
CA LEU A 83 -2.60 -3.39 8.30
C LEU A 83 -2.78 -4.77 8.93
N LYS A 84 -1.93 -5.11 9.89
CA LYS A 84 -2.08 -6.38 10.62
C LYS A 84 -3.39 -6.43 11.38
N LEU A 85 -3.82 -5.29 11.93
CA LEU A 85 -5.08 -5.21 12.65
C LEU A 85 -6.27 -5.38 11.70
N LYS A 86 -6.18 -4.80 10.49
CA LYS A 86 -7.26 -4.87 9.51
C LYS A 86 -7.37 -6.22 8.81
N TYR A 87 -6.26 -6.93 8.67
CA TYR A 87 -6.22 -8.18 7.91
C TYR A 87 -5.62 -9.32 8.75
N PRO A 88 -6.45 -10.17 9.37
CA PRO A 88 -5.94 -11.34 10.09
C PRO A 88 -5.10 -12.21 9.13
N GLY A 89 -3.93 -12.63 9.58
CA GLY A 89 -3.03 -13.39 8.71
C GLY A 89 -2.20 -12.55 7.78
N TRP A 90 -2.22 -11.22 7.92
CA TRP A 90 -1.41 -10.33 7.09
C TRP A 90 0.06 -10.71 7.20
N ASP A 91 0.72 -10.83 6.03
CA ASP A 91 2.10 -11.27 5.93
C ASP A 91 2.84 -10.36 4.94
N GLU A 92 3.82 -9.64 5.44
CA GLU A 92 4.59 -8.69 4.65
C GLU A 92 5.23 -9.35 3.42
N GLU A 93 5.66 -10.59 3.54
CA GLU A 93 6.30 -11.30 2.43
C GLU A 93 5.36 -11.55 1.25
N LYS A 94 4.06 -11.54 1.50
CA LYS A 94 3.06 -11.76 0.45
C LYS A 94 2.69 -10.48 -0.27
N LEU A 95 3.26 -9.36 0.11
CA LEU A 95 2.92 -8.05 -0.48
C LEU A 95 3.80 -7.67 -1.65
N VAL A 96 4.74 -8.53 -2.04
CA VAL A 96 5.65 -8.24 -3.15
C VAL A 96 5.42 -9.20 -4.31
N TYR A 97 5.67 -8.69 -5.52
CA TYR A 97 5.57 -9.50 -6.71
C TYR A 97 6.67 -10.58 -6.68
N ASN A 98 6.26 -11.82 -6.92
CA ASN A 98 7.19 -12.93 -7.03
C ASN A 98 6.69 -13.81 -8.17
N LYS A 99 7.47 -13.86 -9.25
CA LYS A 99 7.04 -14.61 -10.43
C LYS A 99 6.84 -16.10 -10.16
N TRP A 100 7.48 -16.63 -9.14
CA TRP A 100 7.33 -18.04 -8.76
C TRP A 100 6.03 -18.32 -8.03
N ASN A 101 5.40 -17.29 -7.44
CA ASN A 101 4.17 -17.42 -6.66
C ASN A 101 2.94 -16.89 -7.38
N VAL A 102 3.11 -16.11 -8.44
CA VAL A 102 2.02 -15.40 -9.11
C VAL A 102 0.97 -16.33 -9.70
N GLU A 103 1.36 -17.52 -10.08
CA GLU A 103 0.47 -18.48 -10.76
C GLU A 103 -0.25 -19.44 -9.84
N ARG A 104 -0.15 -19.26 -8.54
CA ARG A 104 -0.77 -20.16 -7.57
C ARG A 104 -2.11 -19.68 -7.09
#